data_103ec4aed5390163a885460de4cadaf6
#
_entry.id   103ec4aed5390163a885460de4cadaf6
#
_cell.length_a   1.000
_cell.length_b   1.000
_cell.length_c   1.000
_cell.angle_alpha   90.00
_cell.angle_beta   90.00
_cell.angle_gamma   90.00
#
_symmetry.space_group_name_H-M   'P 1'
#
loop_
_entity.id
_entity.type
_entity.pdbx_description
1 polymer ?
#
loop_
_entity_poly.entity_id
_entity_poly.type
_entity_poly.pdbx_seq_one_letter_code
_entity_poly.pdbx_strand_id
1 'polypeptide(L)'
;MNEPRSGTRPDEPGRGAETAAVAGGFRERLERVLEEADARRSDRAQAAREEMEILEAGLRRFDALARRWMDQIILPRLETVAALFPHGLGVHPSPGAWHVTLAFAFSDDFPADARVDITLDHDLPRERVRVRVSPSIIPILMDDGGQSEMEFELEAPDDGRLAGFLERALIQFVSAYLKVREPDSPYQRDRLVTDVVCGIRIRRTEAVASCEHEGRVFHFCSAGCRERFVTDRGRYAGRIHGGEMG
;
A
#
# COMPACT_ATOMS: atom_id res chain seq x y z
N MET A 1 57.62 -43.81 -86.41
CA MET A 1 57.68 -42.37 -86.75
C MET A 1 56.26 -41.86 -86.46
N ASN A 2 56.11 -41.15 -85.40
CA ASN A 2 54.97 -40.26 -85.26
C ASN A 2 55.30 -39.32 -84.12
N GLU A 3 55.49 -38.06 -84.43
CA GLU A 3 55.80 -36.94 -83.51
C GLU A 3 54.57 -36.58 -82.69
N PRO A 4 54.69 -36.17 -81.44
CA PRO A 4 53.58 -35.57 -80.70
C PRO A 4 53.58 -34.07 -80.95
N ARG A 5 52.47 -33.54 -81.40
CA ARG A 5 52.18 -32.11 -81.47
C ARG A 5 51.91 -31.54 -80.08
N SER A 6 52.84 -30.67 -79.66
CA SER A 6 52.62 -29.80 -78.52
C SER A 6 51.62 -28.71 -78.86
N GLY A 7 50.44 -28.72 -78.24
CA GLY A 7 49.48 -27.63 -78.31
C GLY A 7 49.54 -26.86 -76.97
N THR A 8 50.30 -25.76 -76.99
CA THR A 8 50.23 -24.71 -75.97
C THR A 8 48.90 -23.98 -76.15
N ARG A 9 48.04 -24.10 -75.11
CA ARG A 9 46.87 -23.20 -74.98
C ARG A 9 47.39 -21.82 -74.54
N PRO A 10 46.87 -20.75 -75.14
CA PRO A 10 47.17 -19.40 -74.72
C PRO A 10 46.52 -19.19 -73.34
N ASP A 11 47.34 -18.71 -72.40
CA ASP A 11 46.85 -18.16 -71.11
C ASP A 11 45.98 -16.96 -71.43
N GLU A 12 44.70 -17.01 -70.98
CA GLU A 12 43.78 -15.87 -70.97
C GLU A 12 44.04 -15.03 -69.72
N PRO A 13 44.66 -13.86 -69.79
CA PRO A 13 45.00 -13.02 -68.63
C PRO A 13 43.83 -12.14 -68.13
N GLY A 14 42.57 -12.47 -68.43
CA GLY A 14 41.42 -11.62 -68.10
C GLY A 14 40.50 -12.09 -66.96
N ARG A 15 40.40 -13.39 -66.69
CA ARG A 15 39.42 -13.89 -65.72
C ARG A 15 39.79 -13.70 -64.25
N GLY A 16 41.03 -13.57 -63.89
CA GLY A 16 41.46 -13.43 -62.51
C GLY A 16 41.26 -12.02 -61.96
N ALA A 17 41.40 -11.01 -62.85
CA ALA A 17 41.22 -9.60 -62.42
C ALA A 17 39.73 -9.21 -62.30
N GLU A 18 38.84 -9.72 -63.11
CA GLU A 18 37.38 -9.48 -63.04
C GLU A 18 36.78 -10.13 -61.78
N THR A 19 37.18 -11.35 -61.47
CA THR A 19 36.73 -12.05 -60.24
C THR A 19 37.25 -11.38 -58.97
N ALA A 20 38.46 -10.83 -58.97
CA ALA A 20 38.99 -10.09 -57.85
C ALA A 20 38.33 -8.72 -57.67
N ALA A 21 37.96 -8.01 -58.73
CA ALA A 21 37.22 -6.76 -58.66
C ALA A 21 35.77 -6.95 -58.19
N VAL A 22 35.08 -8.02 -58.62
CA VAL A 22 33.73 -8.39 -58.17
C VAL A 22 33.74 -8.81 -56.67
N ALA A 23 34.76 -9.52 -56.23
CA ALA A 23 34.93 -9.91 -54.84
C ALA A 23 35.23 -8.69 -53.94
N GLY A 24 36.02 -7.72 -54.42
CA GLY A 24 36.30 -6.45 -53.74
C GLY A 24 35.04 -5.63 -53.50
N GLY A 25 34.22 -5.45 -54.54
CA GLY A 25 32.96 -4.71 -54.44
C GLY A 25 31.88 -5.41 -53.58
N PHE A 26 31.91 -6.74 -53.48
CA PHE A 26 31.04 -7.49 -52.55
C PHE A 26 31.50 -7.29 -51.11
N ARG A 27 32.79 -7.36 -50.82
CA ARG A 27 33.38 -7.16 -49.51
C ARG A 27 33.09 -5.77 -48.96
N GLU A 28 33.26 -4.72 -49.76
CA GLU A 28 32.93 -3.34 -49.35
C GLU A 28 31.46 -3.16 -48.99
N ARG A 29 30.54 -3.80 -49.75
CA ARG A 29 29.11 -3.81 -49.41
C ARG A 29 28.83 -4.53 -48.13
N LEU A 30 29.49 -5.64 -47.84
CA LEU A 30 29.33 -6.39 -46.63
C LEU A 30 29.88 -5.62 -45.41
N GLU A 31 31.05 -5.03 -45.55
CA GLU A 31 31.65 -4.16 -44.52
C GLU A 31 30.73 -2.99 -44.15
N ARG A 32 30.11 -2.34 -45.14
CA ARG A 32 29.13 -1.28 -44.92
C ARG A 32 27.88 -1.76 -44.16
N VAL A 33 27.36 -2.94 -44.50
CA VAL A 33 26.22 -3.50 -43.78
C VAL A 33 26.58 -3.82 -42.33
N LEU A 34 27.78 -4.32 -42.05
CA LEU A 34 28.28 -4.58 -40.70
C LEU A 34 28.47 -3.27 -39.92
N GLU A 35 29.08 -2.26 -40.51
CA GLU A 35 29.25 -0.93 -39.89
C GLU A 35 27.90 -0.28 -39.55
N GLU A 36 26.92 -0.35 -40.48
CA GLU A 36 25.55 0.15 -40.22
C GLU A 36 24.83 -0.64 -39.12
N ALA A 37 25.06 -1.94 -39.02
CA ALA A 37 24.50 -2.79 -37.97
C ALA A 37 25.11 -2.45 -36.59
N ASP A 38 26.42 -2.24 -36.55
CA ASP A 38 27.12 -1.86 -35.32
C ASP A 38 26.76 -0.45 -34.87
N ALA A 39 26.64 0.51 -35.79
CA ALA A 39 26.15 1.85 -35.49
C ALA A 39 24.74 1.81 -34.88
N ARG A 40 23.79 1.10 -35.53
CA ARG A 40 22.43 0.94 -34.99
C ARG A 40 22.40 0.30 -33.64
N ARG A 41 23.29 -0.67 -33.34
CA ARG A 41 23.44 -1.31 -32.05
C ARG A 41 23.96 -0.33 -31.00
N SER A 42 24.97 0.48 -31.36
CA SER A 42 25.52 1.52 -30.49
C SER A 42 24.47 2.57 -30.12
N ASP A 43 23.74 3.08 -31.12
CA ASP A 43 22.69 4.09 -30.93
C ASP A 43 21.57 3.59 -30.00
N ARG A 44 21.13 2.33 -30.18
CA ARG A 44 20.14 1.69 -29.29
C ARG A 44 20.67 1.55 -27.87
N ALA A 45 21.93 1.15 -27.71
CA ALA A 45 22.54 1.01 -26.40
C ALA A 45 22.69 2.35 -25.68
N GLN A 46 22.98 3.42 -26.43
CA GLN A 46 23.04 4.77 -25.89
C GLN A 46 21.67 5.28 -25.48
N ALA A 47 20.66 5.16 -26.35
CA ALA A 47 19.28 5.53 -26.03
C ALA A 47 18.74 4.80 -24.77
N ALA A 48 19.03 3.51 -24.65
CA ALA A 48 18.64 2.75 -23.45
C ALA A 48 19.34 3.23 -22.17
N ARG A 49 20.60 3.68 -22.27
CA ARG A 49 21.30 4.27 -21.11
C ARG A 49 20.69 5.61 -20.71
N GLU A 50 20.42 6.48 -21.68
CA GLU A 50 19.78 7.78 -21.44
C GLU A 50 18.39 7.62 -20.81
N GLU A 51 17.59 6.67 -21.29
CA GLU A 51 16.29 6.34 -20.70
C GLU A 51 16.44 5.86 -19.25
N MET A 52 17.42 4.98 -18.98
CA MET A 52 17.68 4.49 -17.63
C MET A 52 18.12 5.62 -16.68
N GLU A 53 18.98 6.53 -17.13
CA GLU A 53 19.42 7.69 -16.36
C GLU A 53 18.24 8.62 -16.00
N ILE A 54 17.31 8.84 -16.92
CA ILE A 54 16.09 9.61 -16.69
C ILE A 54 15.21 8.94 -15.63
N LEU A 55 15.00 7.62 -15.75
CA LEU A 55 14.22 6.86 -14.78
C LEU A 55 14.85 6.88 -13.40
N GLU A 56 16.15 6.67 -13.29
CA GLU A 56 16.87 6.73 -12.01
C GLU A 56 16.81 8.12 -11.37
N ALA A 57 16.92 9.18 -12.17
CA ALA A 57 16.78 10.54 -11.68
C ALA A 57 15.35 10.80 -11.17
N GLY A 58 14.35 10.30 -11.88
CA GLY A 58 12.95 10.37 -11.47
C GLY A 58 12.69 9.63 -10.15
N LEU A 59 13.22 8.42 -9.99
CA LEU A 59 13.14 7.64 -8.74
C LEU A 59 13.77 8.40 -7.57
N ARG A 60 14.97 8.95 -7.75
CA ARG A 60 15.63 9.73 -6.69
C ARG A 60 14.81 10.95 -6.26
N ARG A 61 14.16 11.65 -7.21
CA ARG A 61 13.27 12.79 -6.90
C ARG A 61 12.03 12.33 -6.14
N PHE A 62 11.40 11.23 -6.60
CA PHE A 62 10.26 10.65 -5.91
C PHE A 62 10.61 10.23 -4.48
N ASP A 63 11.71 9.52 -4.27
CA ASP A 63 12.15 9.07 -2.94
C ASP A 63 12.40 10.24 -1.99
N ALA A 64 13.02 11.31 -2.47
CA ALA A 64 13.25 12.53 -1.69
C ALA A 64 11.93 13.21 -1.30
N LEU A 65 10.99 13.32 -2.24
CA LEU A 65 9.67 13.88 -2.01
C LEU A 65 8.85 13.03 -1.04
N ALA A 66 8.79 11.71 -1.29
CA ALA A 66 8.04 10.77 -0.48
C ALA A 66 8.53 10.75 0.98
N ARG A 67 9.86 10.78 1.19
CA ARG A 67 10.45 10.93 2.53
C ARG A 67 10.01 12.21 3.21
N ARG A 68 10.14 13.35 2.52
CA ARG A 68 9.72 14.65 3.06
C ARG A 68 8.23 14.66 3.42
N TRP A 69 7.36 14.17 2.56
CA TRP A 69 5.93 14.10 2.79
C TRP A 69 5.58 13.16 3.94
N MET A 70 6.25 12.00 3.99
CA MET A 70 6.07 11.05 5.08
C MET A 70 6.42 11.70 6.43
N ASP A 71 7.62 12.27 6.53
CA ASP A 71 8.15 12.79 7.80
C ASP A 71 7.46 14.09 8.25
N GLN A 72 7.12 14.98 7.31
CA GLN A 72 6.65 16.34 7.67
C GLN A 72 5.13 16.51 7.58
N ILE A 73 4.44 15.66 6.82
CA ILE A 73 3.01 15.85 6.55
C ILE A 73 2.19 14.66 7.03
N ILE A 74 2.57 13.43 6.67
CA ILE A 74 1.76 12.24 6.90
C ILE A 74 1.89 11.76 8.35
N LEU A 75 3.10 11.44 8.79
CA LEU A 75 3.33 10.89 10.14
C LEU A 75 2.80 11.80 11.25
N PRO A 76 3.03 13.12 11.26
CA PRO A 76 2.52 13.99 12.32
C PRO A 76 1.00 14.01 12.45
N ARG A 77 0.29 13.86 11.30
CA ARG A 77 -1.18 13.79 11.29
C ARG A 77 -1.70 12.46 11.82
N LEU A 78 -1.06 11.37 11.44
CA LEU A 78 -1.41 10.05 11.94
C LEU A 78 -1.14 9.93 13.44
N GLU A 79 -0.02 10.45 13.92
CA GLU A 79 0.33 10.52 15.35
C GLU A 79 -0.68 11.35 16.14
N THR A 80 -1.14 12.47 15.55
CA THR A 80 -2.20 13.30 16.16
C THR A 80 -3.49 12.48 16.33
N VAL A 81 -3.90 11.71 15.31
CA VAL A 81 -5.08 10.86 15.42
C VAL A 81 -4.84 9.73 16.43
N ALA A 82 -3.67 9.07 16.40
CA ALA A 82 -3.33 8.00 17.34
C ALA A 82 -3.42 8.45 18.80
N ALA A 83 -2.96 9.64 19.10
CA ALA A 83 -2.97 10.21 20.46
C ALA A 83 -4.37 10.46 21.03
N LEU A 84 -5.40 10.54 20.17
CA LEU A 84 -6.80 10.73 20.61
C LEU A 84 -7.47 9.44 21.10
N PHE A 85 -6.87 8.26 20.82
CA PHE A 85 -7.47 6.97 21.13
C PHE A 85 -6.54 6.12 22.02
N PRO A 86 -6.88 5.89 23.31
CA PRO A 86 -6.01 5.13 24.25
C PRO A 86 -5.76 3.67 23.83
N HIS A 87 -6.63 3.09 22.98
CA HIS A 87 -6.53 1.71 22.46
C HIS A 87 -5.84 1.67 21.07
N GLY A 88 -5.22 2.77 20.64
CA GLY A 88 -4.44 2.81 19.41
C GLY A 88 -3.21 1.91 19.51
N LEU A 89 -2.97 1.11 18.46
CA LEU A 89 -1.75 0.31 18.32
C LEU A 89 -0.58 1.15 17.81
N GLY A 90 -0.84 2.39 17.38
CA GLY A 90 0.16 3.33 16.91
C GLY A 90 0.29 3.41 15.40
N VAL A 91 1.34 4.13 14.98
CA VAL A 91 1.67 4.38 13.57
C VAL A 91 2.84 3.49 13.17
N HIS A 92 2.67 2.71 12.11
CA HIS A 92 3.62 1.68 11.68
C HIS A 92 4.07 1.94 10.23
N PRO A 93 5.20 2.61 9.98
CA PRO A 93 5.80 2.71 8.66
C PRO A 93 6.30 1.34 8.19
N SER A 94 6.08 1.01 6.92
CA SER A 94 6.55 -0.23 6.31
C SER A 94 7.99 -0.08 5.81
N PRO A 95 8.94 -0.91 6.26
CA PRO A 95 10.31 -0.85 5.78
C PRO A 95 10.40 -1.09 4.26
N GLY A 96 11.12 -0.22 3.56
CA GLY A 96 11.37 -0.35 2.12
C GLY A 96 10.18 -0.03 1.20
N ALA A 97 9.08 0.48 1.75
CA ALA A 97 7.92 0.94 0.99
C ALA A 97 7.46 2.31 1.49
N TRP A 98 6.92 3.12 0.59
CA TRP A 98 6.28 4.39 0.96
C TRP A 98 4.84 4.13 1.40
N HIS A 99 4.73 3.39 2.50
CA HIS A 99 3.46 2.94 3.09
C HIS A 99 3.53 3.07 4.61
N VAL A 100 2.43 3.52 5.21
CA VAL A 100 2.27 3.62 6.66
C VAL A 100 0.86 3.19 7.04
N THR A 101 0.75 2.48 8.16
CA THR A 101 -0.51 2.05 8.76
C THR A 101 -0.70 2.73 10.12
N LEU A 102 -1.86 3.35 10.33
CA LEU A 102 -2.39 3.68 11.65
C LEU A 102 -3.40 2.61 12.03
N ALA A 103 -3.23 1.97 13.19
CA ALA A 103 -4.07 0.86 13.61
C ALA A 103 -4.67 1.08 15.01
N PHE A 104 -5.88 0.52 15.21
CA PHE A 104 -6.62 0.53 16.48
C PHE A 104 -7.10 -0.89 16.76
N ALA A 105 -6.83 -1.35 17.98
CA ALA A 105 -7.30 -2.66 18.43
C ALA A 105 -8.76 -2.61 18.87
N PHE A 106 -9.39 -3.77 18.81
CA PHE A 106 -10.67 -3.99 19.46
C PHE A 106 -10.62 -3.55 20.93
N SER A 107 -11.66 -2.84 21.37
CA SER A 107 -11.87 -2.52 22.78
C SER A 107 -13.35 -2.60 23.13
N ASP A 108 -13.66 -2.54 24.41
CA ASP A 108 -15.04 -2.59 24.86
C ASP A 108 -15.89 -1.42 24.36
N ASP A 109 -15.30 -0.24 24.25
CA ASP A 109 -15.97 0.94 23.70
C ASP A 109 -16.00 0.94 22.17
N PHE A 110 -15.00 0.35 21.52
CA PHE A 110 -14.88 0.24 20.08
C PHE A 110 -14.75 -1.24 19.68
N PRO A 111 -15.88 -1.96 19.56
CA PRO A 111 -15.88 -3.39 19.26
C PRO A 111 -15.62 -3.69 17.77
N ALA A 112 -14.57 -3.11 17.24
CA ALA A 112 -14.08 -3.33 15.88
C ALA A 112 -12.58 -3.04 15.82
N ASP A 113 -11.85 -3.82 15.02
CA ASP A 113 -10.50 -3.46 14.61
C ASP A 113 -10.60 -2.41 13.51
N ALA A 114 -9.78 -1.37 13.59
CA ALA A 114 -9.76 -0.34 12.57
C ALA A 114 -8.34 0.02 12.17
N ARG A 115 -8.16 0.41 10.91
CA ARG A 115 -6.89 0.89 10.39
C ARG A 115 -7.07 1.89 9.26
N VAL A 116 -6.05 2.69 9.06
CA VAL A 116 -5.90 3.56 7.89
C VAL A 116 -4.54 3.28 7.29
N ASP A 117 -4.53 2.83 6.05
CA ASP A 117 -3.33 2.64 5.25
C ASP A 117 -3.12 3.85 4.34
N ILE A 118 -1.93 4.43 4.35
CA ILE A 118 -1.55 5.50 3.41
C ILE A 118 -0.38 5.00 2.59
N THR A 119 -0.52 5.08 1.27
CA THR A 119 0.49 4.63 0.30
C THR A 119 0.83 5.77 -0.65
N LEU A 120 2.12 5.92 -0.94
CA LEU A 120 2.63 6.80 -1.99
C LEU A 120 3.19 5.93 -3.11
N ASP A 121 2.64 6.12 -4.31
CA ASP A 121 3.08 5.47 -5.56
C ASP A 121 3.53 6.53 -6.56
N HIS A 122 4.28 6.12 -7.57
CA HIS A 122 4.72 7.00 -8.65
C HIS A 122 4.33 6.48 -10.03
N ASP A 123 4.11 7.40 -10.94
CA ASP A 123 4.05 7.18 -12.39
C ASP A 123 5.14 8.05 -13.02
N LEU A 124 6.37 7.51 -13.10
CA LEU A 124 7.53 8.28 -13.59
C LEU A 124 7.39 8.73 -15.04
N PRO A 125 6.84 7.93 -15.97
CA PRO A 125 6.60 8.37 -17.33
C PRO A 125 5.69 9.59 -17.44
N ARG A 126 4.80 9.80 -16.47
CA ARG A 126 3.91 10.96 -16.39
C ARG A 126 4.33 11.98 -15.36
N GLU A 127 5.48 11.77 -14.70
CA GLU A 127 5.99 12.63 -13.62
C GLU A 127 4.97 12.91 -12.52
N ARG A 128 4.22 11.85 -12.11
CA ARG A 128 3.16 11.96 -11.12
C ARG A 128 3.44 11.13 -9.87
N VAL A 129 2.95 11.66 -8.77
CA VAL A 129 2.89 10.96 -7.47
C VAL A 129 1.43 10.78 -7.10
N ARG A 130 1.07 9.56 -6.73
CA ARG A 130 -0.26 9.19 -6.28
C ARG A 130 -0.22 8.92 -4.78
N VAL A 131 -1.11 9.57 -4.04
CA VAL A 131 -1.32 9.34 -2.61
C VAL A 131 -2.68 8.71 -2.43
N ARG A 132 -2.70 7.54 -1.79
CA ARG A 132 -3.91 6.77 -1.52
C ARG A 132 -4.10 6.64 -0.02
N VAL A 133 -5.32 6.89 0.44
CA VAL A 133 -5.77 6.66 1.82
C VAL A 133 -6.85 5.59 1.80
N SER A 134 -6.61 4.50 2.50
CA SER A 134 -7.49 3.32 2.53
C SER A 134 -7.88 3.01 3.98
N PRO A 135 -9.01 3.54 4.47
CA PRO A 135 -9.55 3.18 5.77
C PRO A 135 -10.16 1.78 5.73
N SER A 136 -10.24 1.14 6.90
CA SER A 136 -10.91 -0.16 7.08
C SER A 136 -11.37 -0.31 8.52
N ILE A 137 -12.63 -0.74 8.72
CA ILE A 137 -13.22 -1.09 10.01
C ILE A 137 -13.73 -2.53 9.89
N ILE A 138 -13.23 -3.45 10.75
CA ILE A 138 -13.50 -4.89 10.67
C ILE A 138 -14.19 -5.37 11.94
N PRO A 139 -15.32 -6.08 11.83
CA PRO A 139 -16.03 -6.49 10.61
C PRO A 139 -16.66 -5.31 9.87
N ILE A 140 -16.83 -5.42 8.55
CA ILE A 140 -17.41 -4.35 7.72
C ILE A 140 -18.94 -4.37 7.89
N LEU A 141 -19.48 -3.57 8.80
CA LEU A 141 -20.91 -3.47 9.10
C LEU A 141 -21.49 -2.10 8.74
N MET A 142 -20.64 -1.14 8.41
CA MET A 142 -21.03 0.22 7.98
C MET A 142 -19.97 0.79 7.04
N ASP A 143 -20.29 1.92 6.42
CA ASP A 143 -19.36 2.69 5.60
C ASP A 143 -18.22 3.25 6.48
N ASP A 144 -16.97 2.91 6.12
CA ASP A 144 -15.73 3.34 6.79
C ASP A 144 -15.15 4.64 6.23
N GLY A 145 -15.87 5.28 5.30
CA GLY A 145 -15.43 6.48 4.60
C GLY A 145 -14.81 6.22 3.23
N GLY A 146 -14.61 4.94 2.88
CA GLY A 146 -14.11 4.53 1.57
C GLY A 146 -12.68 4.95 1.26
N GLN A 147 -12.15 4.39 0.19
CA GLN A 147 -10.82 4.71 -0.33
C GLN A 147 -10.82 6.09 -0.99
N SER A 148 -9.81 6.90 -0.68
CA SER A 148 -9.57 8.21 -1.29
C SER A 148 -8.20 8.23 -1.97
N GLU A 149 -8.11 8.88 -3.13
CA GLU A 149 -6.88 8.97 -3.91
C GLU A 149 -6.71 10.37 -4.47
N MET A 150 -5.46 10.85 -4.55
CA MET A 150 -5.11 12.13 -5.15
C MET A 150 -3.77 12.05 -5.86
N GLU A 151 -3.69 12.66 -7.03
CA GLU A 151 -2.46 12.77 -7.83
C GLU A 151 -1.85 14.17 -7.73
N PHE A 152 -0.52 14.18 -7.74
CA PHE A 152 0.31 15.38 -7.68
C PHE A 152 1.37 15.32 -8.77
N GLU A 153 1.85 16.48 -9.21
CA GLU A 153 3.00 16.57 -10.09
C GLU A 153 4.29 16.43 -9.29
N LEU A 154 5.20 15.60 -9.79
CA LEU A 154 6.48 15.32 -9.12
C LEU A 154 7.38 16.58 -9.07
N GLU A 155 7.36 17.39 -10.14
CA GLU A 155 8.18 18.60 -10.28
C GLU A 155 7.61 19.80 -9.48
N ALA A 156 6.30 19.83 -9.26
CA ALA A 156 5.62 20.93 -8.58
C ALA A 156 4.67 20.39 -7.48
N PRO A 157 5.21 19.73 -6.45
CA PRO A 157 4.42 19.14 -5.37
C PRO A 157 3.77 20.23 -4.50
N ASP A 158 2.47 20.08 -4.26
CA ASP A 158 1.68 20.99 -3.42
C ASP A 158 1.46 20.39 -2.03
N ASP A 159 2.27 20.79 -1.08
CA ASP A 159 2.25 20.33 0.31
C ASP A 159 0.95 20.72 1.02
N GLY A 160 0.40 21.91 0.74
CA GLY A 160 -0.85 22.38 1.33
C GLY A 160 -2.06 21.58 0.84
N ARG A 161 -2.09 21.26 -0.46
CA ARG A 161 -3.13 20.42 -1.06
C ARG A 161 -3.07 18.99 -0.50
N LEU A 162 -1.87 18.42 -0.32
CA LEU A 162 -1.69 17.12 0.33
C LEU A 162 -2.20 17.15 1.78
N ALA A 163 -1.79 18.15 2.55
CA ALA A 163 -2.22 18.30 3.94
C ALA A 163 -3.75 18.35 4.05
N GLY A 164 -4.40 19.19 3.27
CA GLY A 164 -5.86 19.30 3.24
C GLY A 164 -6.58 18.05 2.76
N PHE A 165 -5.98 17.28 1.83
CA PHE A 165 -6.51 15.98 1.40
C PHE A 165 -6.49 14.97 2.55
N LEU A 166 -5.35 14.83 3.22
CA LEU A 166 -5.18 13.90 4.34
C LEU A 166 -6.10 14.25 5.51
N GLU A 167 -6.19 15.53 5.87
CA GLU A 167 -7.06 15.99 6.96
C GLU A 167 -8.52 15.64 6.71
N ARG A 168 -9.03 15.86 5.51
CA ARG A 168 -10.40 15.47 5.15
C ARG A 168 -10.61 13.96 5.24
N ALA A 169 -9.70 13.16 4.70
CA ALA A 169 -9.81 11.70 4.73
C ALA A 169 -9.74 11.16 6.17
N LEU A 170 -8.83 11.68 7.00
CA LEU A 170 -8.71 11.27 8.40
C LEU A 170 -9.91 11.70 9.25
N ILE A 171 -10.44 12.91 9.04
CA ILE A 171 -11.68 13.37 9.72
C ILE A 171 -12.85 12.47 9.32
N GLN A 172 -12.99 12.11 8.05
CA GLN A 172 -14.04 11.20 7.57
C GLN A 172 -13.92 9.83 8.22
N PHE A 173 -12.71 9.26 8.25
CA PHE A 173 -12.44 7.99 8.95
C PHE A 173 -12.79 8.07 10.44
N VAL A 174 -12.29 9.09 11.16
CA VAL A 174 -12.56 9.26 12.60
C VAL A 174 -14.06 9.41 12.84
N SER A 175 -14.77 10.17 11.99
CA SER A 175 -16.22 10.34 12.08
C SER A 175 -16.97 9.00 11.90
N ALA A 176 -16.51 8.14 10.98
CA ALA A 176 -17.05 6.78 10.80
C ALA A 176 -16.70 5.90 12.00
N TYR A 177 -15.44 5.94 12.46
CA TYR A 177 -14.98 5.12 13.56
C TYR A 177 -15.68 5.45 14.89
N LEU A 178 -15.97 6.73 15.15
CA LEU A 178 -16.72 7.13 16.36
C LEU A 178 -18.14 6.54 16.40
N LYS A 179 -18.79 6.30 15.25
CA LYS A 179 -20.09 5.65 15.18
C LYS A 179 -20.06 4.19 15.65
N VAL A 180 -18.90 3.53 15.66
CA VAL A 180 -18.75 2.16 16.15
C VAL A 180 -19.18 2.05 17.62
N ARG A 181 -18.94 3.08 18.44
CA ARG A 181 -19.28 3.12 19.85
C ARG A 181 -20.74 3.56 20.14
N GLU A 182 -21.46 4.07 19.15
CA GLU A 182 -22.85 4.49 19.34
C GLU A 182 -23.72 3.28 19.73
N PRO A 183 -24.62 3.42 20.72
CA PRO A 183 -25.45 2.31 21.22
C PRO A 183 -26.27 1.60 20.13
N ASP A 184 -26.71 2.35 19.12
CA ASP A 184 -27.51 1.84 18.01
C ASP A 184 -26.68 1.31 16.83
N SER A 185 -25.36 1.35 16.93
CA SER A 185 -24.50 0.86 15.86
C SER A 185 -24.62 -0.66 15.70
N PRO A 186 -24.45 -1.19 14.48
CA PRO A 186 -24.43 -2.65 14.28
C PRO A 186 -23.39 -3.35 15.15
N TYR A 187 -22.26 -2.70 15.41
CA TYR A 187 -21.18 -3.23 16.25
C TYR A 187 -21.57 -3.41 17.71
N GLN A 188 -22.45 -2.57 18.22
CA GLN A 188 -22.91 -2.62 19.60
C GLN A 188 -24.14 -3.52 19.77
N ARG A 189 -25.05 -3.54 18.78
CA ARG A 189 -26.31 -4.29 18.86
C ARG A 189 -26.09 -5.81 18.95
N ASP A 190 -25.18 -6.35 18.14
CA ASP A 190 -24.94 -7.79 18.08
C ASP A 190 -23.86 -8.28 19.02
N ARG A 191 -23.32 -7.39 19.87
CA ARG A 191 -22.28 -7.73 20.81
C ARG A 191 -22.78 -8.70 21.86
N LEU A 192 -22.07 -9.84 21.98
CA LEU A 192 -22.28 -10.76 23.09
C LEU A 192 -21.58 -10.21 24.32
N VAL A 193 -22.35 -10.09 25.41
CA VAL A 193 -21.85 -9.74 26.74
C VAL A 193 -22.05 -10.90 27.68
N THR A 194 -21.13 -11.07 28.62
CA THR A 194 -21.27 -12.14 29.63
C THR A 194 -21.93 -11.56 30.87
N ASP A 195 -23.03 -12.17 31.30
CA ASP A 195 -23.62 -11.91 32.60
C ASP A 195 -22.63 -12.40 33.68
N VAL A 196 -22.00 -11.48 34.39
CA VAL A 196 -20.95 -11.76 35.40
C VAL A 196 -21.44 -12.58 36.60
N VAL A 197 -22.75 -12.67 36.81
CA VAL A 197 -23.36 -13.44 37.91
C VAL A 197 -23.52 -14.90 37.56
N CYS A 198 -24.06 -15.21 36.37
CA CYS A 198 -24.38 -16.59 35.97
C CYS A 198 -23.47 -17.12 34.83
N GLY A 199 -22.66 -16.27 34.18
CA GLY A 199 -21.74 -16.66 33.10
C GLY A 199 -22.40 -16.86 31.74
N ILE A 200 -23.70 -16.63 31.59
CA ILE A 200 -24.41 -16.77 30.31
C ILE A 200 -24.01 -15.61 29.37
N ARG A 201 -23.73 -15.95 28.13
CA ARG A 201 -23.50 -14.96 27.08
C ARG A 201 -24.84 -14.59 26.44
N ILE A 202 -25.14 -13.31 26.41
CA ILE A 202 -26.37 -12.75 25.84
C ILE A 202 -25.98 -11.65 24.86
N ARG A 203 -26.80 -11.37 23.85
CA ARG A 203 -26.63 -10.16 23.08
C ARG A 203 -26.90 -8.95 23.98
N ARG A 204 -26.10 -7.90 23.83
CA ARG A 204 -26.26 -6.69 24.62
C ARG A 204 -27.68 -6.12 24.53
N THR A 205 -28.30 -6.19 23.33
CA THR A 205 -29.70 -5.78 23.11
C THR A 205 -30.74 -6.67 23.72
N GLU A 206 -30.39 -7.92 24.12
CA GLU A 206 -31.25 -8.90 24.78
C GLU A 206 -31.10 -8.89 26.30
N ALA A 207 -30.23 -8.00 26.81
CA ALA A 207 -30.06 -7.86 28.24
C ALA A 207 -31.36 -7.36 28.90
N VAL A 208 -31.87 -8.12 29.84
CA VAL A 208 -33.12 -7.78 30.59
C VAL A 208 -32.87 -6.62 31.55
N ALA A 209 -31.64 -6.48 32.03
CA ALA A 209 -31.27 -5.41 32.96
C ALA A 209 -29.80 -5.01 32.76
N SER A 210 -29.45 -3.78 33.16
CA SER A 210 -28.09 -3.29 33.21
C SER A 210 -27.83 -2.50 34.50
N CYS A 211 -26.57 -2.36 34.88
CA CYS A 211 -26.13 -1.56 36.03
C CYS A 211 -24.74 -0.98 35.77
N GLU A 212 -24.57 0.30 36.04
CA GLU A 212 -23.26 0.96 36.02
C GLU A 212 -22.56 0.77 37.39
N HIS A 213 -21.27 0.44 37.34
CA HIS A 213 -20.43 0.34 38.52
C HIS A 213 -18.98 0.65 38.12
N GLU A 214 -18.34 1.60 38.81
CA GLU A 214 -16.96 2.06 38.56
C GLU A 214 -16.71 2.45 37.12
N GLY A 215 -17.67 3.19 36.51
CA GLY A 215 -17.57 3.66 35.11
C GLY A 215 -17.79 2.57 34.05
N ARG A 216 -18.20 1.36 34.44
CA ARG A 216 -18.47 0.23 33.53
C ARG A 216 -19.94 -0.18 33.61
N VAL A 217 -20.51 -0.51 32.43
CA VAL A 217 -21.90 -1.00 32.33
C VAL A 217 -21.89 -2.52 32.28
N PHE A 218 -22.54 -3.13 33.25
CA PHE A 218 -22.77 -4.57 33.35
C PHE A 218 -24.16 -4.91 32.80
N HIS A 219 -24.25 -5.98 32.03
CA HIS A 219 -25.47 -6.43 31.41
C HIS A 219 -25.89 -7.79 32.00
N PHE A 220 -27.19 -8.00 32.25
CA PHE A 220 -27.70 -9.17 32.92
C PHE A 220 -28.82 -9.84 32.13
N CYS A 221 -28.81 -11.18 32.12
CA CYS A 221 -29.82 -11.98 31.46
C CYS A 221 -31.18 -11.92 32.20
N SER A 222 -31.20 -11.46 33.45
CA SER A 222 -32.41 -11.35 34.28
C SER A 222 -32.30 -10.27 35.35
N ALA A 223 -33.44 -9.79 35.85
CA ALA A 223 -33.48 -8.87 36.98
C ALA A 223 -32.82 -9.50 38.24
N GLY A 224 -33.00 -10.81 38.45
CA GLY A 224 -32.40 -11.52 39.59
C GLY A 224 -30.87 -11.55 39.54
N CYS A 225 -30.24 -11.63 38.36
CA CYS A 225 -28.79 -11.49 38.22
C CYS A 225 -28.34 -10.07 38.56
N ARG A 226 -29.07 -9.05 38.10
CA ARG A 226 -28.79 -7.65 38.46
C ARG A 226 -28.87 -7.43 39.97
N GLU A 227 -29.91 -7.92 40.62
CA GLU A 227 -30.09 -7.80 42.09
C GLU A 227 -28.93 -8.45 42.86
N ARG A 228 -28.53 -9.67 42.48
CA ARG A 228 -27.36 -10.35 43.07
C ARG A 228 -26.07 -9.55 42.88
N PHE A 229 -25.87 -8.98 41.73
CA PHE A 229 -24.71 -8.10 41.43
C PHE A 229 -24.74 -6.88 42.35
N VAL A 230 -25.87 -6.19 42.44
CA VAL A 230 -26.01 -4.99 43.28
C VAL A 230 -25.79 -5.28 44.75
N THR A 231 -26.22 -6.49 45.23
CA THR A 231 -26.06 -6.93 46.62
C THR A 231 -24.59 -7.23 46.96
N ASP A 232 -23.81 -7.76 46.04
CA ASP A 232 -22.41 -8.14 46.31
C ASP A 232 -21.53 -7.81 45.05
N ARG A 233 -21.34 -6.51 44.80
CA ARG A 233 -20.59 -6.00 43.64
C ARG A 233 -19.14 -6.46 43.66
N GLY A 234 -18.49 -6.50 44.84
CA GLY A 234 -17.08 -6.88 44.97
C GLY A 234 -16.81 -8.33 44.53
N ARG A 235 -17.79 -9.23 44.72
CA ARG A 235 -17.69 -10.63 44.31
C ARG A 235 -17.71 -10.83 42.80
N TYR A 236 -18.43 -9.98 42.07
CA TYR A 236 -18.71 -10.17 40.64
C TYR A 236 -17.92 -9.25 39.75
N ALA A 237 -17.64 -8.01 40.16
CA ALA A 237 -16.90 -7.05 39.35
C ALA A 237 -15.46 -7.50 38.99
N GLY A 238 -14.83 -8.30 39.89
CA GLY A 238 -13.47 -8.83 39.65
C GLY A 238 -13.41 -10.07 38.71
N ARG A 239 -14.55 -10.68 38.37
CA ARG A 239 -14.55 -11.90 37.53
C ARG A 239 -14.20 -11.68 36.04
N ILE A 240 -14.17 -10.45 35.58
CA ILE A 240 -13.92 -10.12 34.17
C ILE A 240 -12.44 -10.30 33.78
N HIS A 241 -11.50 -10.36 34.71
CA HIS A 241 -10.07 -10.50 34.44
C HIS A 241 -9.62 -11.95 34.14
N GLY A 242 -10.54 -12.94 34.14
CA GLY A 242 -10.22 -14.36 33.98
C GLY A 242 -10.74 -15.03 32.68
N GLY A 243 -11.34 -14.30 31.73
CA GLY A 243 -12.12 -14.88 30.64
C GLY A 243 -11.63 -14.60 29.19
N GLU A 244 -10.46 -14.02 29.00
CA GLU A 244 -9.91 -13.80 27.65
C GLU A 244 -8.60 -14.58 27.42
N MET A 245 -8.71 -15.93 27.47
CA MET A 245 -7.79 -16.84 26.80
C MET A 245 -8.56 -18.08 26.36
N GLY A 246 -8.95 -18.11 25.08
CA GLY A 246 -9.60 -19.23 24.42
C GLY A 246 -10.01 -18.88 23.02
#